data_ba39d6e6739dd60501eef5b70038c358
#
_entry.id   ba39d6e6739dd60501eef5b70038c358
#
_cell.length_a   1.000
_cell.length_b   1.000
_cell.length_c   1.000
_cell.angle_alpha   90.00
_cell.angle_beta   90.00
_cell.angle_gamma   90.00
#
_symmetry.space_group_name_H-M   'P 1'
#
loop_
_entity.id
_entity.type
_entity.pdbx_description
1 polymer ?
#
loop_
_entity_poly.entity_id
_entity_poly.type
_entity_poly.pdbx_seq_one_letter_code
_entity_poly.pdbx_strand_id
1 'polypeptide(L)'
;MSRGLGDVYKRQGLLGVLDRGGVGCICFSPLAQGALTGRYLNGIPEGSRASRAGTTIGGRYLTEDKLAKIRALNGIAADRGQSLAQMALCWVLRRREVTSVLIGASSTAQLEDNVMSLNRMEFTADELQAIENILK
;
A
#
# COMPACT_ATOMS: atom_id res chain seq x y z
N MET A 1 0.43 -15.92 -0.73
CA MET A 1 -0.77 -15.27 -0.16
C MET A 1 -0.44 -13.83 0.15
N SER A 2 -1.04 -12.91 -0.61
CA SER A 2 -0.90 -11.47 -0.37
C SER A 2 -1.61 -11.11 0.93
N ARG A 3 -0.84 -10.85 1.96
CA ARG A 3 -1.35 -10.35 3.22
C ARG A 3 -0.89 -8.91 3.33
N GLY A 4 -1.82 -7.96 3.36
CA GLY A 4 -1.58 -6.53 3.24
C GLY A 4 -0.55 -5.95 4.22
N LEU A 5 -0.33 -4.64 4.17
CA LEU A 5 0.65 -3.87 4.94
C LEU A 5 0.81 -4.30 6.42
N GLY A 6 -0.27 -4.72 7.10
CA GLY A 6 -0.22 -5.20 8.49
C GLY A 6 0.54 -6.51 8.71
N ASP A 7 0.66 -7.36 7.68
CA ASP A 7 1.34 -8.65 7.80
C ASP A 7 2.87 -8.56 7.63
N VAL A 8 3.35 -7.55 6.94
CA VAL A 8 4.79 -7.25 6.85
C VAL A 8 5.33 -6.90 8.25
N TYR A 9 4.52 -6.24 9.07
CA TYR A 9 4.86 -5.89 10.45
C TYR A 9 4.93 -7.11 11.38
N LYS A 10 3.99 -8.04 11.23
CA LYS A 10 3.97 -9.29 12.03
C LYS A 10 5.10 -10.26 11.66
N ARG A 11 5.73 -10.06 10.50
CA ARG A 11 6.86 -10.88 10.01
C ARG A 11 8.22 -10.21 10.18
N GLN A 12 8.39 -9.37 11.20
CA GLN A 12 9.70 -8.77 11.51
C GLN A 12 10.83 -9.81 11.58
N GLY A 13 10.51 -11.03 12.00
CA GLY A 13 11.45 -12.15 11.97
C GLY A 13 11.94 -12.52 10.57
N LEU A 14 11.06 -12.55 9.57
CA LEU A 14 11.42 -12.90 8.19
C LEU A 14 12.38 -11.87 7.59
N LEU A 15 12.06 -10.58 7.65
CA LEU A 15 12.92 -9.54 7.12
C LEU A 15 14.30 -9.55 7.78
N GLY A 16 14.36 -9.74 9.09
CA GLY A 16 15.62 -9.87 9.80
C GLY A 16 16.44 -11.12 9.40
N VAL A 17 15.79 -12.22 9.06
CA VAL A 17 16.48 -13.42 8.51
C VAL A 17 17.02 -13.13 7.12
N LEU A 18 16.24 -12.50 6.25
CA LEU A 18 16.65 -12.14 4.90
C LEU A 18 17.84 -11.17 4.93
N ASP A 19 17.78 -10.17 5.81
CA ASP A 19 18.85 -9.20 5.99
C ASP A 19 20.18 -9.87 6.42
N ARG A 20 20.13 -10.74 7.42
CA ARG A 20 21.32 -11.49 7.87
C ARG A 20 21.87 -12.44 6.81
N GLY A 21 20.98 -12.97 5.95
CA GLY A 21 21.36 -13.85 4.85
C GLY A 21 21.80 -13.12 3.58
N GLY A 22 21.73 -11.79 3.53
CA GLY A 22 22.03 -11.03 2.31
C GLY A 22 21.03 -11.29 1.19
N VAL A 23 19.78 -11.67 1.52
CA VAL A 23 18.74 -12.04 0.55
C VAL A 23 17.72 -10.92 0.42
N GLY A 24 17.53 -10.41 -0.79
CA GLY A 24 16.49 -9.42 -1.09
C GLY A 24 15.09 -10.00 -1.07
N CYS A 25 14.09 -9.13 -0.85
CA CYS A 25 12.68 -9.47 -0.84
C CYS A 25 11.94 -8.74 -1.96
N ILE A 26 11.14 -9.49 -2.73
CA ILE A 26 10.21 -8.91 -3.71
C ILE A 26 8.79 -9.04 -3.16
N CYS A 27 8.09 -7.90 -3.03
CA CYS A 27 6.72 -7.86 -2.55
C CYS A 27 5.73 -7.76 -3.70
N PHE A 28 4.68 -8.57 -3.70
CA PHE A 28 3.61 -8.50 -4.69
C PHE A 28 2.31 -7.93 -4.09
N SER A 29 1.45 -7.38 -4.95
CA SER A 29 0.18 -6.74 -4.56
C SER A 29 0.33 -5.64 -3.48
N PRO A 30 1.29 -4.72 -3.61
CA PRO A 30 1.55 -3.69 -2.59
C PRO A 30 0.35 -2.76 -2.39
N LEU A 31 -0.50 -2.60 -3.40
CA LEU A 31 -1.70 -1.74 -3.36
C LEU A 31 -2.98 -2.48 -2.96
N ALA A 32 -2.89 -3.69 -2.37
CA ALA A 32 -4.02 -4.47 -1.88
C ALA A 32 -5.17 -4.59 -2.91
N GLN A 33 -4.84 -5.00 -4.13
CA GLN A 33 -5.77 -5.13 -5.26
C GLN A 33 -6.45 -3.81 -5.67
N GLY A 34 -5.87 -2.67 -5.35
CA GLY A 34 -6.39 -1.35 -5.65
C GLY A 34 -7.11 -0.67 -4.47
N ALA A 35 -7.23 -1.31 -3.31
CA ALA A 35 -7.80 -0.68 -2.11
C ALA A 35 -7.01 0.56 -1.68
N LEU A 36 -5.69 0.56 -1.88
CA LEU A 36 -4.79 1.66 -1.54
C LEU A 36 -4.52 2.61 -2.73
N THR A 37 -5.44 2.73 -3.69
CA THR A 37 -5.31 3.67 -4.83
C THR A 37 -6.23 4.88 -4.73
N GLY A 38 -6.94 5.05 -3.62
CA GLY A 38 -7.96 6.10 -3.49
C GLY A 38 -9.27 5.83 -4.27
N ARG A 39 -9.31 4.82 -5.13
CA ARG A 39 -10.46 4.51 -6.00
C ARG A 39 -11.75 4.25 -5.23
N TYR A 40 -11.65 3.69 -4.02
CA TYR A 40 -12.80 3.25 -3.22
C TYR A 40 -13.15 4.17 -2.05
N LEU A 41 -12.52 5.34 -1.95
CA LEU A 41 -12.74 6.29 -0.84
C LEU A 41 -14.19 6.80 -0.78
N ASN A 42 -14.81 6.97 -1.95
CA ASN A 42 -16.16 7.52 -2.10
C ASN A 42 -17.20 6.46 -2.55
N GLY A 43 -16.91 5.19 -2.31
CA GLY A 43 -17.77 4.08 -2.71
C GLY A 43 -17.12 3.14 -3.72
N ILE A 44 -17.88 2.19 -4.22
CA ILE A 44 -17.42 1.20 -5.22
C ILE A 44 -17.83 1.68 -6.62
N PRO A 45 -16.89 2.16 -7.45
CA PRO A 45 -17.23 2.59 -8.81
C PRO A 45 -17.71 1.42 -9.66
N GLU A 46 -18.69 1.67 -10.53
CA GLU A 46 -19.14 0.70 -11.52
C GLU A 46 -17.98 0.28 -12.44
N GLY A 47 -17.93 -0.98 -12.84
CA GLY A 47 -16.86 -1.53 -13.66
C GLY A 47 -15.51 -1.73 -12.92
N SER A 48 -15.41 -1.34 -11.64
CA SER A 48 -14.22 -1.59 -10.83
C SER A 48 -14.09 -3.08 -10.50
N ARG A 49 -12.90 -3.47 -10.01
CA ARG A 49 -12.69 -4.86 -9.56
C ARG A 49 -13.65 -5.25 -8.44
N ALA A 50 -13.96 -4.33 -7.52
CA ALA A 50 -14.84 -4.61 -6.39
C ALA A 50 -16.32 -4.73 -6.78
N SER A 51 -16.74 -4.16 -7.92
CA SER A 51 -18.12 -4.27 -8.43
C SER A 51 -18.38 -5.60 -9.15
N ARG A 52 -17.35 -6.40 -9.44
CA ARG A 52 -17.50 -7.67 -10.16
C ARG A 52 -17.84 -8.80 -9.19
N ALA A 53 -18.82 -9.63 -9.55
CA ALA A 53 -19.18 -10.82 -8.77
C ALA A 53 -17.96 -11.77 -8.64
N GLY A 54 -17.84 -12.43 -7.48
CA GLY A 54 -16.77 -13.40 -7.21
C GLY A 54 -15.41 -12.81 -6.84
N THR A 55 -15.29 -11.48 -6.69
CA THR A 55 -14.05 -10.87 -6.20
C THR A 55 -14.00 -10.83 -4.69
N THR A 56 -12.81 -11.06 -4.11
CA THR A 56 -12.60 -11.05 -2.66
C THR A 56 -12.28 -9.66 -2.10
N ILE A 57 -12.13 -8.66 -2.96
CA ILE A 57 -11.66 -7.33 -2.55
C ILE A 57 -12.65 -6.64 -1.59
N GLY A 58 -13.96 -6.73 -1.86
CA GLY A 58 -15.01 -6.09 -1.06
C GLY A 58 -14.96 -6.53 0.40
N GLY A 59 -15.15 -7.81 0.65
CA GLY A 59 -15.16 -8.36 2.03
C GLY A 59 -13.78 -8.35 2.70
N ARG A 60 -12.69 -8.35 1.94
CA ARG A 60 -11.34 -8.41 2.49
C ARG A 60 -10.74 -7.05 2.80
N TYR A 61 -10.96 -6.04 1.95
CA TYR A 61 -10.25 -4.75 2.01
C TYR A 61 -11.18 -3.55 2.15
N LEU A 62 -12.47 -3.66 1.86
CA LEU A 62 -13.41 -2.55 1.81
C LEU A 62 -14.48 -2.61 2.91
N THR A 63 -14.14 -3.17 4.08
CA THR A 63 -14.99 -3.04 5.28
C THR A 63 -14.92 -1.61 5.81
N GLU A 64 -15.96 -1.14 6.51
CA GLU A 64 -16.01 0.25 6.98
C GLU A 64 -14.82 0.64 7.84
N ASP A 65 -14.39 -0.23 8.76
CA ASP A 65 -13.18 0.00 9.58
C ASP A 65 -11.93 0.21 8.73
N LYS A 66 -11.77 -0.59 7.68
CA LYS A 66 -10.62 -0.47 6.78
C LYS A 66 -10.72 0.76 5.89
N LEU A 67 -11.92 1.09 5.43
CA LEU A 67 -12.16 2.31 4.67
C LEU A 67 -11.87 3.57 5.52
N ALA A 68 -12.23 3.57 6.79
CA ALA A 68 -11.87 4.66 7.71
C ALA A 68 -10.35 4.82 7.83
N LYS A 69 -9.61 3.71 8.00
CA LYS A 69 -8.14 3.74 8.01
C LYS A 69 -7.56 4.20 6.67
N ILE A 70 -8.12 3.75 5.54
CA ILE A 70 -7.69 4.15 4.20
C ILE A 70 -7.92 5.66 3.98
N ARG A 71 -9.06 6.21 4.42
CA ARG A 71 -9.33 7.65 4.36
C ARG A 71 -8.32 8.45 5.19
N ALA A 72 -8.01 8.00 6.40
CA ALA A 72 -7.01 8.64 7.25
C ALA A 72 -5.61 8.61 6.62
N LEU A 73 -5.21 7.46 6.07
CA LEU A 73 -3.94 7.34 5.33
C LEU A 73 -3.89 8.22 4.09
N ASN A 74 -5.02 8.39 3.38
CA ASN A 74 -5.11 9.28 2.23
C ASN A 74 -4.90 10.75 2.63
N GLY A 75 -5.34 11.15 3.83
CA GLY A 75 -5.04 12.48 4.39
C GLY A 75 -3.53 12.70 4.52
N ILE A 76 -2.81 11.75 5.13
CA ILE A 76 -1.34 11.84 5.26
C ILE A 76 -0.67 11.88 3.87
N ALA A 77 -1.15 11.07 2.91
CA ALA A 77 -0.60 11.09 1.55
C ALA A 77 -0.79 12.46 0.89
N ALA A 78 -1.96 13.09 1.05
CA ALA A 78 -2.23 14.43 0.53
C ALA A 78 -1.32 15.49 1.15
N ASP A 79 -1.09 15.47 2.46
CA ASP A 79 -0.17 16.37 3.16
C ASP A 79 1.28 16.19 2.68
N ARG A 80 1.61 14.98 2.23
CA ARG A 80 2.90 14.68 1.59
C ARG A 80 2.98 15.13 0.13
N GLY A 81 1.88 15.59 -0.49
CA GLY A 81 1.82 15.85 -1.92
C GLY A 81 1.92 14.59 -2.78
N GLN A 82 1.48 13.46 -2.25
CA GLN A 82 1.51 12.16 -2.93
C GLN A 82 0.09 11.60 -3.08
N SER A 83 -0.11 10.74 -4.09
CA SER A 83 -1.30 9.88 -4.10
C SER A 83 -1.17 8.81 -2.99
N LEU A 84 -2.31 8.26 -2.55
CA LEU A 84 -2.31 7.16 -1.59
C LEU A 84 -1.51 5.95 -2.12
N ALA A 85 -1.58 5.69 -3.43
CA ALA A 85 -0.81 4.62 -4.06
C ALA A 85 0.69 4.87 -3.97
N GLN A 86 1.15 6.08 -4.26
CA GLN A 86 2.55 6.47 -4.14
C GLN A 86 3.06 6.30 -2.71
N MET A 87 2.32 6.82 -1.72
CA MET A 87 2.71 6.68 -0.32
C MET A 87 2.73 5.21 0.12
N ALA A 88 1.78 4.39 -0.32
CA ALA A 88 1.75 2.96 0.01
C ALA A 88 2.96 2.20 -0.58
N LEU A 89 3.37 2.54 -1.80
CA LEU A 89 4.59 1.97 -2.42
C LEU A 89 5.84 2.37 -1.65
N CYS A 90 5.98 3.66 -1.31
CA CYS A 90 7.08 4.16 -0.48
C CYS A 90 7.12 3.46 0.87
N TRP A 91 5.95 3.26 1.51
CA TRP A 91 5.86 2.56 2.79
C TRP A 91 6.44 1.15 2.76
N VAL A 92 6.17 0.40 1.69
CA VAL A 92 6.73 -0.96 1.53
C VAL A 92 8.23 -0.88 1.23
N LEU A 93 8.62 -0.01 0.31
CA LEU A 93 10.01 0.14 -0.15
C LEU A 93 10.94 0.80 0.88
N ARG A 94 10.41 1.44 1.95
CA ARG A 94 11.24 2.06 2.99
C ARG A 94 12.15 1.08 3.73
N ARG A 95 11.82 -0.20 3.66
CA ARG A 95 12.59 -1.27 4.29
C ARG A 95 13.70 -1.70 3.34
N ARG A 96 14.96 -1.59 3.78
CA ARG A 96 16.13 -1.94 2.96
C ARG A 96 16.13 -3.39 2.47
N GLU A 97 15.46 -4.27 3.22
CA GLU A 97 15.32 -5.68 2.89
C GLU A 97 14.35 -5.91 1.71
N VAL A 98 13.49 -4.93 1.42
CA VAL A 98 12.58 -4.98 0.28
C VAL A 98 13.28 -4.38 -0.93
N THR A 99 13.71 -5.27 -1.82
CA THR A 99 14.43 -4.89 -3.05
C THR A 99 13.51 -4.31 -4.11
N SER A 100 12.29 -4.83 -4.22
CA SER A 100 11.36 -4.43 -5.28
C SER A 100 9.91 -4.74 -4.90
N VAL A 101 8.98 -4.04 -5.55
CA VAL A 101 7.55 -4.30 -5.49
C VAL A 101 7.00 -4.58 -6.89
N LEU A 102 6.15 -5.61 -6.99
CA LEU A 102 5.45 -5.93 -8.23
C LEU A 102 4.12 -5.20 -8.26
N ILE A 103 3.99 -4.27 -9.18
CA ILE A 103 2.76 -3.52 -9.42
C ILE A 103 2.06 -3.99 -10.68
N GLY A 104 0.73 -3.91 -10.71
CA GLY A 104 -0.07 -4.04 -11.91
C GLY A 104 -0.69 -2.69 -12.24
N ALA A 105 -0.64 -2.29 -13.50
CA ALA A 105 -1.28 -1.09 -14.00
C ALA A 105 -2.22 -1.46 -15.16
N SER A 106 -3.39 -0.80 -15.23
CA SER A 106 -4.35 -0.97 -16.33
C SER A 106 -4.29 0.18 -17.35
N SER A 107 -3.45 1.17 -17.09
CA SER A 107 -3.18 2.29 -17.99
C SER A 107 -1.78 2.86 -17.79
N THR A 108 -1.26 3.54 -18.79
CA THR A 108 0.02 4.27 -18.74
C THR A 108 0.02 5.29 -17.60
N ALA A 109 -1.07 6.06 -17.45
CA ALA A 109 -1.20 7.05 -16.39
C ALA A 109 -1.05 6.43 -14.97
N GLN A 110 -1.61 5.23 -14.74
CA GLN A 110 -1.40 4.52 -13.47
C GLN A 110 0.05 4.09 -13.27
N LEU A 111 0.72 3.67 -14.34
CA LEU A 111 2.12 3.30 -14.27
C LEU A 111 2.99 4.51 -13.93
N GLU A 112 2.76 5.63 -14.63
CA GLU A 112 3.45 6.89 -14.39
C GLU A 112 3.23 7.38 -12.95
N ASP A 113 1.98 7.40 -12.45
CA ASP A 113 1.67 7.77 -11.08
C ASP A 113 2.43 6.90 -10.07
N ASN A 114 2.47 5.59 -10.28
CA ASN A 114 3.21 4.68 -9.42
C ASN A 114 4.73 4.94 -9.44
N VAL A 115 5.30 5.24 -10.61
CA VAL A 115 6.74 5.56 -10.75
C VAL A 115 7.09 6.88 -10.06
N MET A 116 6.18 7.86 -10.06
CA MET A 116 6.36 9.13 -9.34
C MET A 116 6.56 8.95 -7.82
N SER A 117 6.22 7.79 -7.26
CA SER A 117 6.55 7.47 -5.86
C SER A 117 8.04 7.61 -5.54
N LEU A 118 8.92 7.38 -6.51
CA LEU A 118 10.37 7.48 -6.35
C LEU A 118 10.87 8.89 -6.07
N ASN A 119 10.06 9.92 -6.37
CA ASN A 119 10.44 11.32 -6.13
C ASN A 119 10.44 11.72 -4.64
N ARG A 120 9.71 10.97 -3.79
CA ARG A 120 9.62 11.23 -2.34
C ARG A 120 9.49 9.94 -1.56
N MET A 121 10.58 9.20 -1.46
CA MET A 121 10.64 7.90 -0.79
C MET A 121 10.68 7.99 0.74
N GLU A 122 11.30 9.04 1.27
CA GLU A 122 11.57 9.18 2.70
C GLU A 122 10.34 9.62 3.48
N PHE A 123 10.25 9.15 4.71
CA PHE A 123 9.22 9.54 5.68
C PHE A 123 9.89 10.26 6.86
N THR A 124 9.22 11.30 7.37
CA THR A 124 9.59 11.89 8.65
C THR A 124 9.18 10.97 9.82
N ALA A 125 9.76 11.18 11.00
CA ALA A 125 9.39 10.43 12.19
C ALA A 125 7.91 10.61 12.54
N ASP A 126 7.38 11.82 12.38
CA ASP A 126 5.98 12.15 12.66
C ASP A 126 5.02 11.45 11.68
N GLU A 127 5.36 11.42 10.39
CA GLU A 127 4.59 10.69 9.38
C GLU A 127 4.56 9.19 9.69
N LEU A 128 5.70 8.60 10.04
CA LEU A 128 5.78 7.19 10.42
C LEU A 128 4.91 6.90 11.65
N GLN A 129 5.00 7.74 12.67
CA GLN A 129 4.19 7.58 13.89
C GLN A 129 2.70 7.71 13.61
N ALA A 130 2.29 8.68 12.78
CA ALA A 130 0.90 8.89 12.39
C ALA A 130 0.35 7.67 11.63
N ILE A 131 1.10 7.14 10.66
CA ILE A 131 0.73 5.93 9.91
C ILE A 131 0.60 4.73 10.85
N GLU A 132 1.55 4.54 11.76
CA GLU A 132 1.52 3.43 12.70
C GLU A 132 0.31 3.51 13.65
N ASN A 133 -0.06 4.69 14.09
CA ASN A 133 -1.24 4.89 14.95
C ASN A 133 -2.55 4.52 14.22
N ILE A 134 -2.66 4.81 12.92
CA ILE A 134 -3.82 4.41 12.10
C ILE A 134 -3.85 2.89 11.88
N LEU A 135 -2.70 2.25 11.75
CA LEU A 135 -2.61 0.82 11.44
C LEU A 135 -2.86 -0.09 12.66
N LYS A 136 -2.72 0.41 13.88
CA LYS A 136 -3.07 -0.30 15.12
C LYS A 136 -4.59 -0.50 15.22
#